data_514909d2138de67129b3e01f8775208a
#
_entry.id   514909d2138de67129b3e01f8775208a
#
_cell.length_a   1.000
_cell.length_b   1.000
_cell.length_c   1.000
_cell.angle_alpha   90.00
_cell.angle_beta   90.00
_cell.angle_gamma   90.00
#
_symmetry.space_group_name_H-M   'P 1'
#
loop_
_entity.id
_entity.type
_entity.pdbx_description
1 polymer ?
#
loop_
_entity_poly.entity_id
_entity_poly.type
_entity_poly.pdbx_seq_one_letter_code
_entity_poly.pdbx_strand_id
1 'polypeptide(L)'
;FSDKGMRVVGVDNDMRKEFFGDEASTEWNKKRLEEAFENFHHYSLDIRSAEEMERLFGEFGNEVNLIIHTAAQPSHDWAAKDPIKDFSVNANGTLVLLEMTRKHCPNAVFIHLSTNKVYGDIANSLPLEELETRWELNANHEFYENGIDESMSIDASNHSLFGVSKAAGDLLV
;
A
#
# COMPACT_ATOMS: atom_id res chain seq x y z
N PHE A 1 13.35 -1.48 11.94
CA PHE A 1 14.00 -0.16 11.81
C PHE A 1 14.30 0.43 13.18
N SER A 2 13.32 0.60 14.07
CA SER A 2 13.56 1.14 15.44
C SER A 2 14.58 0.34 16.21
N ASP A 3 14.54 -1.00 16.14
CA ASP A 3 15.53 -1.91 16.74
C ASP A 3 16.96 -1.73 16.17
N LYS A 4 17.09 -1.11 15.00
CA LYS A 4 18.38 -0.76 14.37
C LYS A 4 18.81 0.68 14.66
N GLY A 5 18.13 1.35 15.59
CA GLY A 5 18.47 2.72 16.00
C GLY A 5 17.97 3.81 15.04
N MET A 6 17.17 3.48 14.04
CA MET A 6 16.57 4.48 13.14
C MET A 6 15.41 5.19 13.84
N ARG A 7 15.30 6.50 13.67
CA ARG A 7 14.09 7.23 14.04
C ARG A 7 12.97 6.82 13.08
N VAL A 8 11.86 6.36 13.62
CA VAL A 8 10.71 5.89 12.83
C VAL A 8 9.49 6.75 13.13
N VAL A 9 8.91 7.28 12.07
CA VAL A 9 7.63 8.02 12.11
C VAL A 9 6.56 7.13 11.53
N GLY A 10 5.61 6.69 12.37
CA GLY A 10 4.46 5.91 11.95
C GLY A 10 3.24 6.81 11.73
N VAL A 11 2.56 6.63 10.62
CA VAL A 11 1.29 7.32 10.31
C VAL A 11 0.19 6.28 10.12
N ASP A 12 -0.84 6.35 10.94
CA ASP A 12 -2.01 5.47 10.88
C ASP A 12 -3.20 6.17 11.54
N ASN A 13 -4.39 6.07 10.96
CA ASN A 13 -5.62 6.68 11.50
C ASN A 13 -6.61 5.65 12.06
N ASP A 14 -6.18 4.39 12.23
CA ASP A 14 -7.00 3.26 12.68
C ASP A 14 -8.26 3.02 11.82
N MET A 15 -8.24 3.44 10.55
CA MET A 15 -9.37 3.25 9.62
C MET A 15 -9.70 1.76 9.40
N ARG A 16 -8.75 0.87 9.67
CA ARG A 16 -8.97 -0.58 9.63
C ARG A 16 -10.13 -1.00 10.54
N LYS A 17 -10.28 -0.35 11.69
CA LYS A 17 -11.40 -0.56 12.61
C LYS A 17 -12.75 -0.22 11.97
N GLU A 18 -12.81 0.85 11.17
CA GLU A 18 -14.03 1.24 10.45
C GLU A 18 -14.44 0.18 9.41
N PHE A 19 -13.46 -0.44 8.74
CA PHE A 19 -13.73 -1.43 7.71
C PHE A 19 -14.10 -2.80 8.28
N PHE A 20 -13.46 -3.23 9.38
CA PHE A 20 -13.51 -4.62 9.84
C PHE A 20 -13.97 -4.78 11.30
N GLY A 21 -14.38 -3.68 11.97
CA GLY A 21 -14.84 -3.68 13.35
C GLY A 21 -13.73 -3.50 14.39
N ASP A 22 -14.13 -3.40 15.65
CA ASP A 22 -13.25 -3.05 16.77
C ASP A 22 -12.05 -3.98 16.94
N GLU A 23 -12.22 -5.26 16.65
CA GLU A 23 -11.15 -6.25 16.74
C GLU A 23 -10.02 -6.06 15.73
N ALA A 24 -10.30 -5.31 14.65
CA ALA A 24 -9.31 -5.00 13.62
C ALA A 24 -8.51 -3.74 13.92
N SER A 25 -8.75 -3.05 15.05
CA SER A 25 -8.01 -1.86 15.46
C SER A 25 -6.51 -2.11 15.54
N THR A 26 -5.72 -1.15 15.06
CA THR A 26 -4.25 -1.16 15.11
C THR A 26 -3.70 -0.53 16.39
N GLU A 27 -4.54 0.01 17.26
CA GLU A 27 -4.17 0.75 18.47
C GLU A 27 -3.31 -0.09 19.45
N TRP A 28 -3.58 -1.40 19.55
CA TRP A 28 -2.78 -2.31 20.37
C TRP A 28 -1.32 -2.40 19.91
N ASN A 29 -1.11 -2.41 18.59
CA ASN A 29 0.24 -2.50 18.02
C ASN A 29 0.98 -1.16 18.13
N LYS A 30 0.28 -0.05 17.94
CA LYS A 30 0.79 1.30 18.18
C LYS A 30 1.35 1.42 19.60
N LYS A 31 0.52 1.10 20.63
CA LYS A 31 0.95 1.14 22.03
C LYS A 31 2.18 0.28 22.30
N ARG A 32 2.18 -0.95 21.77
CA ARG A 32 3.32 -1.85 21.91
C ARG A 32 4.61 -1.26 21.30
N LEU A 33 4.52 -0.58 20.17
CA LEU A 33 5.68 0.03 19.52
C LEU A 33 6.17 1.28 20.29
N GLU A 34 5.27 2.12 20.76
CA GLU A 34 5.59 3.30 21.59
C GLU A 34 6.23 2.91 22.93
N GLU A 35 5.77 1.83 23.56
CA GLU A 35 6.35 1.29 24.79
C GLU A 35 7.72 0.62 24.58
N ALA A 36 7.93 -0.02 23.43
CA ALA A 36 9.14 -0.78 23.13
C ALA A 36 10.29 0.07 22.60
N PHE A 37 10.01 1.21 21.95
CA PHE A 37 11.00 1.99 21.21
C PHE A 37 10.85 3.49 21.42
N GLU A 38 11.80 4.11 22.11
CA GLU A 38 11.84 5.56 22.31
C GLU A 38 12.00 6.37 21.00
N ASN A 39 12.56 5.74 19.96
CA ASN A 39 12.78 6.32 18.64
C ASN A 39 11.63 6.07 17.66
N PHE A 40 10.51 5.51 18.11
CA PHE A 40 9.27 5.38 17.36
C PHE A 40 8.28 6.47 17.78
N HIS A 41 7.78 7.22 16.81
CA HIS A 41 6.80 8.30 17.04
C HIS A 41 5.59 8.06 16.14
N HIS A 42 4.40 8.02 16.72
CA HIS A 42 3.15 7.81 15.99
C HIS A 42 2.37 9.12 15.81
N TYR A 43 1.86 9.29 14.60
CA TYR A 43 0.94 10.37 14.23
C TYR A 43 -0.38 9.78 13.76
N SER A 44 -1.47 10.13 14.46
CA SER A 44 -2.83 9.70 14.08
C SER A 44 -3.37 10.67 13.03
N LEU A 45 -2.98 10.47 11.76
CA LEU A 45 -3.29 11.33 10.63
C LEU A 45 -3.81 10.53 9.45
N ASP A 46 -4.59 11.19 8.59
CA ASP A 46 -5.11 10.61 7.37
C ASP A 46 -4.23 11.00 6.17
N ILE A 47 -3.68 10.03 5.47
CA ILE A 47 -2.83 10.27 4.29
C ILE A 47 -3.55 11.03 3.16
N ARG A 48 -4.88 11.08 3.17
CA ARG A 48 -5.69 11.83 2.20
C ARG A 48 -5.71 13.34 2.48
N SER A 49 -5.36 13.73 3.71
CA SER A 49 -5.32 15.13 4.10
C SER A 49 -4.01 15.77 3.67
N ALA A 50 -4.03 16.46 2.53
CA ALA A 50 -2.85 17.15 2.01
C ALA A 50 -2.29 18.18 3.01
N GLU A 51 -3.16 18.85 3.80
CA GLU A 51 -2.74 19.82 4.81
C GLU A 51 -2.00 19.15 5.98
N GLU A 52 -2.51 18.01 6.48
CA GLU A 52 -1.85 17.27 7.56
C GLU A 52 -0.52 16.68 7.10
N MET A 53 -0.48 16.13 5.90
CA MET A 53 0.74 15.58 5.31
C MET A 53 1.77 16.69 5.03
N GLU A 54 1.35 17.85 4.53
CA GLU A 54 2.23 19.01 4.33
C GLU A 54 2.90 19.44 5.65
N ARG A 55 2.15 19.48 6.75
CA ARG A 55 2.71 19.80 8.07
C ARG A 55 3.70 18.75 8.56
N LEU A 56 3.33 17.46 8.46
CA LEU A 56 4.17 16.35 8.88
C LEU A 56 5.49 16.29 8.10
N PHE A 57 5.41 16.32 6.78
CA PHE A 57 6.60 16.28 5.93
C PHE A 57 7.45 17.56 6.07
N GLY A 58 6.82 18.71 6.29
CA GLY A 58 7.52 19.97 6.57
C GLY A 58 8.29 19.95 7.89
N GLU A 59 7.82 19.21 8.89
CA GLU A 59 8.51 19.04 10.18
C GLU A 59 9.82 18.25 10.02
N PHE A 60 9.80 17.16 9.22
CA PHE A 60 10.96 16.29 9.07
C PHE A 60 11.85 16.66 7.88
N GLY A 61 11.29 17.22 6.84
CA GLY A 61 12.02 17.70 5.65
C GLY A 61 13.01 16.69 5.10
N ASN A 62 14.24 17.11 4.84
CA ASN A 62 15.29 16.29 4.26
C ASN A 62 15.88 15.22 5.22
N GLU A 63 15.41 15.11 6.45
CA GLU A 63 15.82 14.03 7.36
C GLU A 63 15.19 12.70 6.98
N VAL A 64 14.09 12.71 6.20
CA VAL A 64 13.44 11.50 5.69
C VAL A 64 14.29 10.86 4.60
N ASN A 65 14.76 9.64 4.84
CA ASN A 65 15.56 8.88 3.88
C ASN A 65 14.79 7.73 3.24
N LEU A 66 13.71 7.27 3.89
CA LEU A 66 12.92 6.14 3.44
C LEU A 66 11.45 6.35 3.81
N ILE A 67 10.57 6.13 2.85
CA ILE A 67 9.14 6.08 3.02
C ILE A 67 8.65 4.69 2.63
N ILE A 68 7.91 4.03 3.52
CA ILE A 68 7.28 2.73 3.23
C ILE A 68 5.77 2.94 3.28
N HIS A 69 5.16 3.02 2.11
CA HIS A 69 3.74 3.26 1.97
C HIS A 69 2.95 1.94 1.99
N THR A 70 2.39 1.63 3.16
CA THR A 70 1.55 0.45 3.41
C THR A 70 0.09 0.78 3.65
N ALA A 71 -0.23 2.07 3.83
CA ALA A 71 -1.59 2.50 4.10
C ALA A 71 -2.49 2.24 2.88
N ALA A 72 -3.57 1.50 3.09
CA ALA A 72 -4.50 1.14 2.03
C ALA A 72 -5.86 0.74 2.61
N GLN A 73 -6.91 0.84 1.80
CA GLN A 73 -8.13 0.07 1.95
C GLN A 73 -7.90 -1.28 1.24
N PRO A 74 -7.85 -2.44 1.96
CA PRO A 74 -7.37 -3.68 1.37
C PRO A 74 -8.46 -4.66 0.92
N SER A 75 -9.74 -4.29 1.00
CA SER A 75 -10.88 -5.21 0.80
C SER A 75 -11.62 -4.97 -0.50
N HIS A 76 -11.82 -6.06 -1.29
CA HIS A 76 -12.68 -6.05 -2.47
C HIS A 76 -14.15 -5.72 -2.13
N ASP A 77 -14.67 -6.30 -1.06
CA ASP A 77 -16.07 -6.11 -0.65
C ASP A 77 -16.33 -4.68 -0.23
N TRP A 78 -15.37 -4.07 0.45
CA TRP A 78 -15.45 -2.65 0.81
C TRP A 78 -15.32 -1.74 -0.41
N ALA A 79 -14.45 -2.04 -1.35
CA ALA A 79 -14.34 -1.29 -2.60
C ALA A 79 -15.66 -1.32 -3.39
N ALA A 80 -16.36 -2.45 -3.42
CA ALA A 80 -17.67 -2.57 -4.05
C ALA A 80 -18.75 -1.79 -3.30
N LYS A 81 -18.66 -1.72 -1.95
CA LYS A 81 -19.63 -1.04 -1.09
C LYS A 81 -19.45 0.47 -1.07
N ASP A 82 -18.22 0.96 -1.04
CA ASP A 82 -17.86 2.38 -1.03
C ASP A 82 -16.64 2.64 -1.94
N PRO A 83 -16.85 2.67 -3.27
CA PRO A 83 -15.78 2.85 -4.24
C PRO A 83 -15.09 4.22 -4.17
N ILE A 84 -15.81 5.25 -3.72
CA ILE A 84 -15.24 6.59 -3.56
C ILE A 84 -14.21 6.59 -2.44
N LYS A 85 -14.52 5.98 -1.31
CA LYS A 85 -13.60 5.86 -0.19
C LYS A 85 -12.41 4.98 -0.54
N ASP A 86 -12.64 3.84 -1.19
CA ASP A 86 -11.58 2.96 -1.67
C ASP A 86 -10.59 3.71 -2.57
N PHE A 87 -11.07 4.37 -3.61
CA PHE A 87 -10.23 5.14 -4.52
C PHE A 87 -9.53 6.31 -3.83
N SER A 88 -10.22 7.00 -2.94
CA SER A 88 -9.67 8.11 -2.16
C SER A 88 -8.48 7.66 -1.29
N VAL A 89 -8.56 6.50 -0.65
CA VAL A 89 -7.45 5.97 0.17
C VAL A 89 -6.32 5.45 -0.71
N ASN A 90 -6.62 4.57 -1.67
CA ASN A 90 -5.60 3.84 -2.42
C ASN A 90 -4.91 4.69 -3.48
N ALA A 91 -5.65 5.53 -4.21
CA ALA A 91 -5.09 6.36 -5.29
C ALA A 91 -4.75 7.78 -4.81
N ASN A 92 -5.73 8.53 -4.28
CA ASN A 92 -5.48 9.91 -3.89
C ASN A 92 -4.52 10.01 -2.70
N GLY A 93 -4.61 9.11 -1.71
CA GLY A 93 -3.66 9.06 -0.59
C GLY A 93 -2.23 8.82 -1.07
N THR A 94 -2.03 7.92 -2.03
CA THR A 94 -0.73 7.69 -2.67
C THR A 94 -0.22 8.95 -3.37
N LEU A 95 -1.08 9.62 -4.14
CA LEU A 95 -0.71 10.87 -4.83
C LEU A 95 -0.28 11.96 -3.84
N VAL A 96 -1.00 12.13 -2.73
CA VAL A 96 -0.63 13.09 -1.68
C VAL A 96 0.75 12.79 -1.12
N LEU A 97 1.04 11.52 -0.77
CA LEU A 97 2.34 11.13 -0.24
C LEU A 97 3.48 11.36 -1.24
N LEU A 98 3.27 11.04 -2.52
CA LEU A 98 4.25 11.28 -3.57
C LEU A 98 4.54 12.77 -3.75
N GLU A 99 3.50 13.62 -3.73
CA GLU A 99 3.69 15.08 -3.84
C GLU A 99 4.42 15.65 -2.62
N MET A 100 4.13 15.16 -1.40
CA MET A 100 4.88 15.54 -0.19
C MET A 100 6.34 15.09 -0.27
N THR A 101 6.57 13.88 -0.75
CA THR A 101 7.94 13.35 -0.99
C THR A 101 8.71 14.26 -1.94
N ARG A 102 8.11 14.58 -3.09
CA ARG A 102 8.71 15.46 -4.11
C ARG A 102 9.08 16.84 -3.55
N LYS A 103 8.22 17.40 -2.71
CA LYS A 103 8.41 18.75 -2.14
C LYS A 103 9.44 18.78 -1.02
N HIS A 104 9.39 17.84 -0.07
CA HIS A 104 10.08 17.95 1.21
C HIS A 104 11.28 17.02 1.34
N CYS A 105 11.26 15.86 0.68
CA CYS A 105 12.34 14.86 0.76
C CYS A 105 12.60 14.17 -0.59
N PRO A 106 12.96 14.91 -1.65
CA PRO A 106 13.05 14.39 -3.02
C PRO A 106 14.13 13.31 -3.21
N ASN A 107 15.02 13.15 -2.24
CA ASN A 107 16.06 12.11 -2.26
C ASN A 107 15.69 10.85 -1.44
N ALA A 108 14.53 10.86 -0.77
CA ALA A 108 14.07 9.71 -0.02
C ALA A 108 13.69 8.55 -0.96
N VAL A 109 14.03 7.33 -0.55
CA VAL A 109 13.53 6.12 -1.24
C VAL A 109 12.06 5.96 -0.89
N PHE A 110 11.20 5.81 -1.91
CA PHE A 110 9.77 5.54 -1.74
C PHE A 110 9.48 4.08 -2.10
N ILE A 111 9.01 3.30 -1.12
CA ILE A 111 8.58 1.91 -1.32
C ILE A 111 7.06 1.85 -1.25
N HIS A 112 6.42 1.53 -2.37
CA HIS A 112 4.97 1.32 -2.46
C HIS A 112 4.63 -0.17 -2.36
N LEU A 113 3.69 -0.52 -1.47
CA LEU A 113 3.17 -1.89 -1.40
C LEU A 113 1.95 -2.04 -2.29
N SER A 114 2.19 -2.58 -3.49
CA SER A 114 1.18 -2.88 -4.48
C SER A 114 0.46 -4.22 -4.22
N THR A 115 -0.19 -4.77 -5.21
CA THR A 115 -0.94 -6.03 -5.15
C THR A 115 -1.03 -6.69 -6.52
N ASN A 116 -1.17 -8.02 -6.56
CA ASN A 116 -1.44 -8.75 -7.80
C ASN A 116 -2.78 -8.37 -8.46
N LYS A 117 -3.67 -7.66 -7.76
CA LYS A 117 -4.96 -7.22 -8.31
C LYS A 117 -4.83 -6.11 -9.35
N VAL A 118 -3.65 -5.50 -9.47
CA VAL A 118 -3.34 -4.54 -10.55
C VAL A 118 -3.38 -5.19 -11.94
N TYR A 119 -3.17 -6.49 -12.04
CA TYR A 119 -3.26 -7.24 -13.30
C TYR A 119 -4.70 -7.56 -13.73
N GLY A 120 -5.70 -7.33 -12.86
CA GLY A 120 -7.09 -7.68 -13.15
C GLY A 120 -7.31 -9.18 -13.29
N ASP A 121 -8.12 -9.59 -14.26
CA ASP A 121 -8.48 -11.00 -14.52
C ASP A 121 -7.59 -11.70 -15.54
N ILE A 122 -6.64 -11.00 -16.17
CA ILE A 122 -5.74 -11.60 -17.17
C ILE A 122 -4.92 -12.76 -16.61
N ALA A 123 -4.57 -12.72 -15.32
CA ALA A 123 -3.88 -13.81 -14.64
C ALA A 123 -4.67 -15.15 -14.67
N ASN A 124 -6.00 -15.09 -14.78
CA ASN A 124 -6.86 -16.26 -14.87
C ASN A 124 -6.81 -16.96 -16.25
N SER A 125 -6.26 -16.28 -17.25
CA SER A 125 -6.08 -16.83 -18.60
C SER A 125 -4.75 -17.56 -18.79
N LEU A 126 -3.87 -17.53 -17.79
CA LEU A 126 -2.59 -18.22 -17.83
C LEU A 126 -2.78 -19.74 -17.86
N PRO A 127 -1.87 -20.50 -18.51
CA PRO A 127 -1.95 -21.95 -18.59
C PRO A 127 -1.57 -22.60 -17.25
N LEU A 128 -2.56 -22.65 -16.35
CA LEU A 128 -2.41 -23.23 -15.02
C LEU A 128 -2.71 -24.73 -15.05
N GLU A 129 -1.91 -25.50 -14.33
CA GLU A 129 -2.08 -26.93 -14.08
C GLU A 129 -2.46 -27.15 -12.61
N GLU A 130 -3.48 -27.98 -12.37
CA GLU A 130 -3.90 -28.35 -11.03
C GLU A 130 -2.97 -29.44 -10.48
N LEU A 131 -2.22 -29.10 -9.43
CA LEU A 131 -1.42 -30.05 -8.67
C LEU A 131 -2.16 -30.49 -7.39
N GLU A 132 -1.60 -31.43 -6.65
CA GLU A 132 -2.23 -31.98 -5.44
C GLU A 132 -2.58 -30.90 -4.39
N THR A 133 -1.75 -29.85 -4.27
CA THR A 133 -1.88 -28.83 -3.21
C THR A 133 -2.00 -27.39 -3.73
N ARG A 134 -1.84 -27.16 -5.04
CA ARG A 134 -1.87 -25.80 -5.61
C ARG A 134 -2.09 -25.82 -7.11
N TRP A 135 -2.44 -24.67 -7.65
CA TRP A 135 -2.31 -24.37 -9.08
C TRP A 135 -0.88 -23.92 -9.37
N GLU A 136 -0.33 -24.38 -10.48
CA GLU A 136 1.01 -24.04 -10.93
C GLU A 136 0.97 -23.63 -12.40
N LEU A 137 1.87 -22.74 -12.82
CA LEU A 137 2.06 -22.40 -14.22
C LEU A 137 2.67 -23.60 -14.98
N ASN A 138 2.27 -23.76 -16.25
CA ASN A 138 2.94 -24.73 -17.11
C ASN A 138 4.44 -24.42 -17.20
N ALA A 139 5.28 -25.47 -17.09
CA ALA A 139 6.73 -25.35 -17.02
C ALA A 139 7.39 -24.69 -18.26
N ASN A 140 6.67 -24.57 -19.38
CA ASN A 140 7.14 -23.89 -20.58
C ASN A 140 6.74 -22.41 -20.62
N HIS A 141 6.00 -21.90 -19.62
CA HIS A 141 5.57 -20.52 -19.59
C HIS A 141 6.67 -19.59 -19.06
N GLU A 142 6.81 -18.40 -19.63
CA GLU A 142 7.85 -17.43 -19.27
C GLU A 142 7.87 -17.06 -17.79
N PHE A 143 6.72 -17.03 -17.13
CA PHE A 143 6.59 -16.72 -15.70
C PHE A 143 6.74 -17.94 -14.78
N TYR A 144 7.09 -19.13 -15.30
CA TYR A 144 7.17 -20.34 -14.47
C TYR A 144 8.27 -20.27 -13.41
N GLU A 145 9.48 -19.87 -13.80
CA GLU A 145 10.65 -19.92 -12.91
C GLU A 145 10.67 -18.81 -11.86
N ASN A 146 10.29 -17.58 -12.26
CA ASN A 146 10.47 -16.38 -11.42
C ASN A 146 9.15 -15.75 -10.96
N GLY A 147 8.00 -16.31 -11.36
CA GLY A 147 6.69 -15.74 -11.10
C GLY A 147 6.33 -14.61 -12.07
N ILE A 148 5.13 -14.06 -11.90
CA ILE A 148 4.62 -12.93 -12.69
C ILE A 148 5.32 -11.66 -12.22
N ASP A 149 5.91 -10.94 -13.14
CA ASP A 149 6.57 -9.65 -12.94
C ASP A 149 5.83 -8.51 -13.66
N GLU A 150 6.40 -7.30 -13.64
CA GLU A 150 5.83 -6.09 -14.21
C GLU A 150 5.80 -6.08 -15.75
N SER A 151 6.35 -7.09 -16.43
CA SER A 151 6.22 -7.24 -17.88
C SER A 151 4.83 -7.72 -18.29
N MET A 152 4.05 -8.30 -17.36
CA MET A 152 2.68 -8.71 -17.62
C MET A 152 1.80 -7.47 -17.84
N SER A 153 1.17 -7.39 -19.02
CA SER A 153 0.30 -6.27 -19.38
C SER A 153 -0.93 -6.20 -18.47
N ILE A 154 -1.35 -4.97 -18.16
CA ILE A 154 -2.63 -4.66 -17.53
C ILE A 154 -3.72 -4.28 -18.54
N ASP A 155 -3.37 -4.23 -19.84
CA ASP A 155 -4.30 -3.92 -20.91
C ASP A 155 -5.22 -5.11 -21.21
N ALA A 156 -6.39 -4.81 -21.76
CA ALA A 156 -7.40 -5.82 -22.14
C ALA A 156 -7.80 -6.77 -20.99
N SER A 157 -7.72 -6.30 -19.76
CA SER A 157 -8.05 -7.01 -18.53
C SER A 157 -9.22 -6.33 -17.82
N ASN A 158 -10.14 -7.11 -17.25
CA ASN A 158 -11.20 -6.56 -16.40
C ASN A 158 -10.69 -6.40 -14.98
N HIS A 159 -10.84 -5.21 -14.43
CA HIS A 159 -10.42 -4.89 -13.07
C HIS A 159 -11.63 -4.73 -12.16
N SER A 160 -11.51 -5.21 -10.93
CA SER A 160 -12.43 -4.81 -9.86
C SER A 160 -12.18 -3.36 -9.46
N LEU A 161 -13.14 -2.73 -8.78
CA LEU A 161 -12.96 -1.38 -8.24
C LEU A 161 -11.71 -1.26 -7.37
N PHE A 162 -11.46 -2.25 -6.50
CA PHE A 162 -10.23 -2.37 -5.72
C PHE A 162 -8.98 -2.47 -6.61
N GLY A 163 -9.04 -3.32 -7.65
CA GLY A 163 -7.94 -3.46 -8.60
C GLY A 163 -7.61 -2.14 -9.30
N VAL A 164 -8.64 -1.38 -9.73
CA VAL A 164 -8.46 -0.07 -10.37
C VAL A 164 -7.82 0.94 -9.42
N SER A 165 -8.29 1.04 -8.17
CA SER A 165 -7.75 1.99 -7.20
C SER A 165 -6.28 1.70 -6.86
N LYS A 166 -5.93 0.43 -6.75
CA LYS A 166 -4.54 -0.02 -6.52
C LYS A 166 -3.67 0.18 -7.76
N ALA A 167 -4.18 -0.14 -8.96
CA ALA A 167 -3.44 0.11 -10.21
C ALA A 167 -3.18 1.61 -10.45
N ALA A 168 -4.13 2.47 -10.09
CA ALA A 168 -3.91 3.93 -10.16
C ALA A 168 -2.76 4.36 -9.25
N GLY A 169 -2.69 3.84 -8.01
CA GLY A 169 -1.57 4.09 -7.10
C GLY A 169 -0.24 3.57 -7.65
N ASP A 170 -0.24 2.39 -8.23
CA ASP A 170 0.93 1.73 -8.81
C ASP A 170 1.50 2.51 -10.01
N LEU A 171 0.62 3.01 -10.87
CA LEU A 171 1.00 3.83 -12.03
C LEU A 171 1.51 5.24 -11.66
N LEU A 172 1.23 5.73 -10.46
CA LEU A 172 1.71 7.02 -9.97
C LEU A 172 3.16 6.95 -9.45
N VAL A 173 3.61 5.79 -8.99
CA VAL A 173 4.95 5.54 -8.42
C VAL A 173 5.97 5.26 -9.48
#